data_60094f8196e3b8bba458017ae9894393
#
_entry.id   60094f8196e3b8bba458017ae9894393
#
_cell.length_a   1.000
_cell.length_b   1.000
_cell.length_c   1.000
_cell.angle_alpha   90.00
_cell.angle_beta   90.00
_cell.angle_gamma   90.00
#
_symmetry.space_group_name_H-M   'P 1'
#
loop_
_entity.id
_entity.type
_entity.pdbx_description
1 polymer ?
#
loop_
_entity_poly.entity_id
_entity_poly.type
_entity_poly.pdbx_seq_one_letter_code
_entity_poly.pdbx_strand_id
1 'polypeptide(L)'
;MSIRGIFFDLYGTLLVYGDMQAAWSDWLSAFYACFQKHGLSISRDEFSRCCDRFFDKEEPPQHQDGLTVFERRIKALGIELGTEMAPEQTSIIANTTADAWQKYVTLDREALPVLKSLNAHKILGLITNFDHPPYVYKILSKYGLNSLFQKIIISAEVGFKKPDPIIFSIALEGTSLQSNEIIYIGDTEEDVRGAMAANAKPILVQREKTWTDNSALDYTIVDTKSSSLSNIIMQNKVSVITKLSELIAMF
;
A
#
# COMPACT_ATOMS: atom_id res chain seq x y z
N MET A 1 -26.72 -3.60 -13.77
CA MET A 1 -26.05 -2.30 -13.90
C MET A 1 -24.75 -2.52 -14.63
N SER A 2 -24.31 -1.55 -15.44
CA SER A 2 -23.06 -1.66 -16.19
C SER A 2 -21.89 -1.16 -15.34
N ILE A 3 -20.79 -1.90 -15.31
CA ILE A 3 -19.54 -1.46 -14.67
C ILE A 3 -18.89 -0.40 -15.55
N ARG A 4 -18.65 0.78 -14.97
CA ARG A 4 -18.08 1.96 -15.62
C ARG A 4 -16.70 2.34 -15.08
N GLY A 5 -16.41 1.98 -13.82
CA GLY A 5 -15.13 2.25 -13.18
C GLY A 5 -14.45 0.98 -12.70
N ILE A 6 -13.11 0.99 -12.73
CA ILE A 6 -12.27 -0.07 -12.20
C ILE A 6 -11.19 0.59 -11.34
N PHE A 7 -11.23 0.30 -10.06
CA PHE A 7 -10.32 0.87 -9.09
C PHE A 7 -9.38 -0.20 -8.56
N PHE A 8 -8.15 0.16 -8.30
CA PHE A 8 -7.08 -0.77 -7.94
C PHE A 8 -6.44 -0.38 -6.62
N ASP A 9 -6.02 -1.37 -5.85
CA ASP A 9 -4.93 -1.21 -4.91
C ASP A 9 -3.58 -1.15 -5.64
N LEU A 10 -2.53 -0.73 -4.94
CA LEU A 10 -1.19 -0.58 -5.51
C LEU A 10 -0.26 -1.74 -5.12
N TYR A 11 0.06 -1.87 -3.84
CA TYR A 11 1.05 -2.82 -3.33
C TYR A 11 0.45 -4.21 -3.10
N GLY A 12 1.00 -5.23 -3.74
CA GLY A 12 0.43 -6.58 -3.79
C GLY A 12 -0.51 -6.79 -4.99
N THR A 13 -1.06 -5.70 -5.55
CA THR A 13 -1.99 -5.73 -6.68
C THR A 13 -1.31 -5.33 -8.00
N LEU A 14 -0.96 -4.07 -8.18
CA LEU A 14 -0.22 -3.59 -9.37
C LEU A 14 1.28 -3.74 -9.21
N LEU A 15 1.77 -3.60 -7.99
CA LEU A 15 3.15 -3.86 -7.61
C LEU A 15 3.23 -5.22 -6.92
N VAL A 16 4.20 -6.04 -7.30
CA VAL A 16 4.40 -7.39 -6.76
C VAL A 16 5.61 -7.43 -5.85
N TYR A 17 5.46 -8.17 -4.77
CA TYR A 17 6.49 -8.37 -3.78
C TYR A 17 7.48 -9.45 -4.25
N GLY A 18 8.78 -9.20 -4.03
CA GLY A 18 9.86 -10.17 -4.16
C GLY A 18 10.26 -10.75 -2.80
N ASP A 19 11.56 -10.79 -2.53
CA ASP A 19 12.09 -11.25 -1.24
C ASP A 19 11.86 -10.21 -0.15
N MET A 20 10.76 -10.37 0.60
CA MET A 20 10.38 -9.44 1.65
C MET A 20 11.24 -9.56 2.91
N GLN A 21 11.91 -10.72 3.13
CA GLN A 21 12.87 -10.85 4.21
C GLN A 21 14.10 -9.99 3.94
N ALA A 22 14.63 -10.06 2.72
CA ALA A 22 15.73 -9.19 2.29
C ALA A 22 15.30 -7.72 2.27
N ALA A 23 14.07 -7.41 1.84
CA ALA A 23 13.51 -6.06 1.86
C ALA A 23 13.50 -5.46 3.27
N TRP A 24 13.04 -6.22 4.26
CA TRP A 24 13.04 -5.78 5.65
C TRP A 24 14.44 -5.59 6.20
N SER A 25 15.36 -6.53 5.92
CA SER A 25 16.76 -6.43 6.35
C SER A 25 17.45 -5.18 5.78
N ASP A 26 17.24 -4.88 4.49
CA ASP A 26 17.78 -3.70 3.82
C ASP A 26 17.14 -2.41 4.36
N TRP A 27 15.82 -2.40 4.56
CA TRP A 27 15.10 -1.29 5.17
C TRP A 27 15.66 -0.97 6.56
N LEU A 28 15.76 -1.98 7.44
CA LEU A 28 16.28 -1.82 8.80
C LEU A 28 17.73 -1.35 8.79
N SER A 29 18.56 -1.88 7.88
CA SER A 29 19.97 -1.47 7.75
C SER A 29 20.10 -0.01 7.32
N ALA A 30 19.30 0.42 6.34
CA ALA A 30 19.26 1.80 5.88
C ALA A 30 18.74 2.74 7.00
N PHE A 31 17.71 2.29 7.73
CA PHE A 31 17.12 3.06 8.83
C PHE A 31 18.11 3.26 9.97
N TYR A 32 18.76 2.19 10.41
CA TYR A 32 19.81 2.25 11.42
C TYR A 32 20.97 3.17 11.01
N ALA A 33 21.46 3.03 9.77
CA ALA A 33 22.53 3.87 9.26
C ALA A 33 22.16 5.38 9.20
N CYS A 34 20.91 5.68 8.92
CA CYS A 34 20.40 7.05 9.00
C CYS A 34 20.42 7.57 10.43
N PHE A 35 19.91 6.81 11.40
CA PHE A 35 19.90 7.20 12.80
C PHE A 35 21.31 7.35 13.39
N GLN A 36 22.26 6.48 13.01
CA GLN A 36 23.68 6.63 13.40
C GLN A 36 24.28 7.97 12.98
N LYS A 37 23.94 8.46 11.77
CA LYS A 37 24.39 9.78 11.31
C LYS A 37 23.86 10.94 12.15
N HIS A 38 22.78 10.70 12.90
CA HIS A 38 22.17 11.66 13.81
C HIS A 38 22.46 11.38 15.28
N GLY A 39 23.54 10.63 15.57
CA GLY A 39 24.04 10.45 16.93
C GLY A 39 23.45 9.26 17.69
N LEU A 40 22.76 8.34 17.03
CA LEU A 40 22.28 7.11 17.67
C LEU A 40 23.47 6.30 18.21
N SER A 41 23.42 5.95 19.51
CA SER A 41 24.51 5.25 20.21
C SER A 41 24.19 3.78 20.56
N ILE A 42 22.93 3.33 20.37
CA ILE A 42 22.56 1.93 20.66
C ILE A 42 23.01 0.98 19.55
N SER A 43 23.10 -0.31 19.88
CA SER A 43 23.45 -1.35 18.92
C SER A 43 22.35 -1.55 17.87
N ARG A 44 22.71 -2.20 16.73
CA ARG A 44 21.75 -2.53 15.69
C ARG A 44 20.64 -3.46 16.21
N ASP A 45 20.97 -4.41 17.10
CA ASP A 45 19.98 -5.34 17.66
C ASP A 45 19.00 -4.64 18.61
N GLU A 46 19.45 -3.66 19.36
CA GLU A 46 18.57 -2.82 20.18
C GLU A 46 17.67 -1.96 19.31
N PHE A 47 18.23 -1.32 18.28
CA PHE A 47 17.45 -0.54 17.33
C PHE A 47 16.41 -1.39 16.60
N SER A 48 16.76 -2.63 16.21
CA SER A 48 15.82 -3.57 15.60
C SER A 48 14.61 -3.82 16.51
N ARG A 49 14.84 -4.03 17.80
CA ARG A 49 13.73 -4.19 18.78
C ARG A 49 12.86 -2.94 18.91
N CYS A 50 13.44 -1.75 18.82
CA CYS A 50 12.66 -0.50 18.81
C CYS A 50 11.79 -0.36 17.54
N CYS A 51 12.21 -1.00 16.45
CA CYS A 51 11.48 -1.02 15.19
C CYS A 51 10.44 -2.16 15.10
N ASP A 52 10.35 -3.03 16.12
CA ASP A 52 9.33 -4.07 16.13
C ASP A 52 7.94 -3.44 16.01
N ARG A 53 7.13 -3.96 15.08
CA ARG A 53 5.79 -3.46 14.79
C ARG A 53 5.72 -1.96 14.50
N PHE A 54 6.77 -1.40 13.91
CA PHE A 54 6.91 0.05 13.68
C PHE A 54 5.71 0.67 12.94
N PHE A 55 5.18 -0.02 11.94
CA PHE A 55 4.03 0.46 11.16
C PHE A 55 2.67 0.11 11.77
N ASP A 56 2.63 -0.84 12.71
CA ASP A 56 1.40 -1.22 13.42
C ASP A 56 1.12 -0.35 14.65
N LYS A 57 2.13 0.41 15.10
CA LYS A 57 1.94 1.38 16.19
C LYS A 57 0.87 2.39 15.79
N GLU A 58 0.13 2.91 16.77
CA GLU A 58 -0.83 4.01 16.56
C GLU A 58 -0.19 5.15 15.76
N GLU A 59 -0.95 5.74 14.85
CA GLU A 59 -0.45 6.86 14.05
C GLU A 59 -0.18 8.08 14.96
N PRO A 60 1.03 8.65 14.89
CA PRO A 60 1.33 9.85 15.67
C PRO A 60 0.36 10.99 15.29
N PRO A 61 -0.04 11.83 16.26
CA PRO A 61 -0.95 12.93 16.00
C PRO A 61 -0.51 13.80 14.81
N GLN A 62 -1.48 14.23 14.03
CA GLN A 62 -1.21 15.17 12.95
C GLN A 62 -0.93 16.56 13.53
N HIS A 63 0.23 17.12 13.19
CA HIS A 63 0.60 18.48 13.51
C HIS A 63 0.60 19.33 12.23
N GLN A 64 0.59 20.66 12.36
CA GLN A 64 0.70 21.59 11.23
C GLN A 64 2.16 21.73 10.74
N ASP A 65 2.93 20.65 10.82
CA ASP A 65 4.35 20.60 10.41
C ASP A 65 4.55 20.03 9.00
N GLY A 66 3.48 19.66 8.32
CA GLY A 66 3.51 19.14 6.94
C GLY A 66 4.12 17.74 6.81
N LEU A 67 4.45 17.08 7.91
CA LEU A 67 5.03 15.75 7.88
C LEU A 67 3.98 14.68 7.54
N THR A 68 4.37 13.72 6.72
CA THR A 68 3.57 12.52 6.45
C THR A 68 3.48 11.61 7.68
N VAL A 69 2.58 10.63 7.67
CA VAL A 69 2.45 9.64 8.77
C VAL A 69 3.80 8.95 9.01
N PHE A 70 4.47 8.50 7.96
CA PHE A 70 5.77 7.84 8.08
C PHE A 70 6.84 8.75 8.67
N GLU A 71 6.92 10.01 8.23
CA GLU A 71 7.85 10.99 8.78
C GLU A 71 7.57 11.28 10.24
N ARG A 72 6.31 11.36 10.66
CA ARG A 72 5.93 11.51 12.08
C ARG A 72 6.33 10.28 12.91
N ARG A 73 6.20 9.06 12.36
CA ARG A 73 6.68 7.83 13.02
C ARG A 73 8.21 7.87 13.21
N ILE A 74 8.96 8.32 12.20
CA ILE A 74 10.42 8.48 12.28
C ILE A 74 10.78 9.49 13.35
N LYS A 75 10.11 10.65 13.36
CA LYS A 75 10.31 11.71 14.36
C LYS A 75 10.01 11.21 15.78
N ALA A 76 8.91 10.50 15.97
CA ALA A 76 8.54 9.93 17.27
C ALA A 76 9.59 8.93 17.77
N LEU A 77 10.06 8.03 16.91
CA LEU A 77 11.15 7.11 17.24
C LEU A 77 12.45 7.86 17.55
N GLY A 78 12.74 8.93 16.82
CA GLY A 78 13.89 9.79 17.10
C GLY A 78 13.85 10.38 18.50
N ILE A 79 12.71 10.91 18.91
CA ILE A 79 12.50 11.44 20.28
C ILE A 79 12.70 10.34 21.33
N GLU A 80 12.10 9.16 21.09
CA GLU A 80 12.23 7.99 21.98
C GLU A 80 13.70 7.57 22.17
N LEU A 81 14.50 7.66 21.11
CA LEU A 81 15.91 7.26 21.10
C LEU A 81 16.89 8.41 21.40
N GLY A 82 16.40 9.60 21.75
CA GLY A 82 17.23 10.75 22.07
C GLY A 82 17.97 11.35 20.86
N THR A 83 17.44 11.12 19.66
CA THR A 83 17.96 11.68 18.41
C THR A 83 16.93 12.64 17.81
N GLU A 84 17.07 13.94 18.09
CA GLU A 84 16.21 14.95 17.46
C GLU A 84 16.59 15.16 15.99
N MET A 85 15.59 15.23 15.13
CA MET A 85 15.76 15.40 13.69
C MET A 85 14.88 16.54 13.19
N ALA A 86 15.46 17.38 12.35
CA ALA A 86 14.71 18.39 11.62
C ALA A 86 13.78 17.76 10.58
N PRO A 87 12.71 18.43 10.16
CA PRO A 87 11.76 17.91 9.16
C PRO A 87 12.44 17.43 7.87
N GLU A 88 13.44 18.16 7.35
CA GLU A 88 14.17 17.82 6.15
C GLU A 88 14.96 16.50 6.31
N GLN A 89 15.55 16.30 7.48
CA GLN A 89 16.29 15.07 7.81
C GLN A 89 15.34 13.88 7.91
N THR A 90 14.18 14.07 8.53
CA THR A 90 13.13 13.05 8.63
C THR A 90 12.64 12.63 7.24
N SER A 91 12.45 13.60 6.33
CA SER A 91 12.04 13.33 4.94
C SER A 91 13.12 12.57 4.15
N ILE A 92 14.39 12.91 4.34
CA ILE A 92 15.52 12.17 3.74
C ILE A 92 15.54 10.72 4.24
N ILE A 93 15.32 10.51 5.54
CA ILE A 93 15.26 9.16 6.13
C ILE A 93 14.09 8.36 5.56
N ALA A 94 12.90 8.96 5.51
CA ALA A 94 11.71 8.32 4.95
C ALA A 94 11.94 7.85 3.51
N ASN A 95 12.47 8.71 2.66
CA ASN A 95 12.77 8.37 1.28
C ASN A 95 13.89 7.32 1.15
N THR A 96 14.96 7.42 1.95
CA THR A 96 16.10 6.48 1.90
C THR A 96 15.66 5.07 2.29
N THR A 97 14.85 4.95 3.34
CA THR A 97 14.36 3.65 3.82
C THR A 97 13.30 3.07 2.89
N ALA A 98 12.41 3.90 2.34
CA ALA A 98 11.47 3.47 1.32
C ALA A 98 12.18 2.99 0.05
N ASP A 99 13.25 3.66 -0.40
CA ASP A 99 14.06 3.22 -1.54
C ASP A 99 14.76 1.87 -1.28
N ALA A 100 15.22 1.63 -0.06
CA ALA A 100 15.84 0.36 0.32
C ALA A 100 14.85 -0.81 0.22
N TRP A 101 13.64 -0.63 0.72
CA TRP A 101 12.56 -1.61 0.64
C TRP A 101 12.03 -1.80 -0.80
N GLN A 102 11.88 -0.73 -1.54
CA GLN A 102 11.30 -0.74 -2.90
C GLN A 102 12.15 -1.51 -3.93
N LYS A 103 13.41 -1.79 -3.65
CA LYS A 103 14.25 -2.65 -4.52
C LYS A 103 13.63 -4.03 -4.75
N TYR A 104 12.85 -4.50 -3.79
CA TYR A 104 12.23 -5.81 -3.76
C TYR A 104 10.76 -5.79 -4.21
N VAL A 105 10.26 -4.64 -4.62
CA VAL A 105 8.89 -4.46 -5.09
C VAL A 105 8.91 -3.90 -6.51
N THR A 106 8.31 -4.63 -7.44
CA THR A 106 8.37 -4.30 -8.86
C THR A 106 6.97 -4.20 -9.47
N LEU A 107 6.84 -3.44 -10.56
CA LEU A 107 5.59 -3.42 -11.31
C LEU A 107 5.31 -4.82 -11.90
N ASP A 108 4.09 -5.32 -11.71
CA ASP A 108 3.64 -6.52 -12.41
C ASP A 108 3.75 -6.30 -13.92
N ARG A 109 4.35 -7.28 -14.61
CA ARG A 109 4.57 -7.19 -16.07
C ARG A 109 3.28 -6.99 -16.88
N GLU A 110 2.16 -7.42 -16.33
CA GLU A 110 0.84 -7.30 -16.96
C GLU A 110 0.13 -5.98 -16.61
N ALA A 111 0.56 -5.27 -15.54
CA ALA A 111 -0.15 -4.10 -15.04
C ALA A 111 -0.31 -3.01 -16.11
N LEU A 112 0.78 -2.58 -16.73
CA LEU A 112 0.72 -1.48 -17.69
C LEU A 112 -0.11 -1.81 -18.96
N PRO A 113 0.05 -2.99 -19.60
CA PRO A 113 -0.82 -3.41 -20.71
C PRO A 113 -2.29 -3.47 -20.32
N VAL A 114 -2.61 -4.07 -19.18
CA VAL A 114 -3.99 -4.20 -18.68
C VAL A 114 -4.60 -2.84 -18.40
N LEU A 115 -3.91 -1.98 -17.65
CA LEU A 115 -4.40 -0.63 -17.35
C LEU A 115 -4.66 0.18 -18.63
N LYS A 116 -3.77 0.14 -19.62
CA LYS A 116 -3.97 0.81 -20.90
C LYS A 116 -5.19 0.29 -21.66
N SER A 117 -5.39 -1.03 -21.67
CA SER A 117 -6.55 -1.65 -22.32
C SER A 117 -7.86 -1.23 -21.64
N LEU A 118 -7.90 -1.29 -20.31
CA LEU A 118 -9.10 -0.92 -19.56
C LEU A 118 -9.40 0.58 -19.62
N ASN A 119 -8.38 1.44 -19.61
CA ASN A 119 -8.52 2.90 -19.68
C ASN A 119 -9.17 3.39 -21.00
N ALA A 120 -9.16 2.58 -22.05
CA ALA A 120 -9.84 2.91 -23.30
C ALA A 120 -11.38 2.97 -23.15
N HIS A 121 -11.95 2.30 -22.15
CA HIS A 121 -13.39 2.11 -22.00
C HIS A 121 -13.93 2.30 -20.59
N LYS A 122 -13.05 2.44 -19.60
CA LYS A 122 -13.39 2.52 -18.17
C LYS A 122 -12.66 3.68 -17.49
N ILE A 123 -13.28 4.23 -16.47
CA ILE A 123 -12.63 5.17 -15.56
C ILE A 123 -11.77 4.34 -14.61
N LEU A 124 -10.47 4.67 -14.55
CA LEU A 124 -9.56 4.01 -13.62
C LEU A 124 -9.29 4.88 -12.39
N GLY A 125 -9.25 4.24 -11.22
CA GLY A 125 -8.86 4.86 -9.96
C GLY A 125 -7.85 4.00 -9.20
N LEU A 126 -7.11 4.64 -8.31
CA LEU A 126 -6.18 4.00 -7.38
C LEU A 126 -6.59 4.36 -5.96
N ILE A 127 -6.69 3.36 -5.06
CA ILE A 127 -6.90 3.56 -3.62
C ILE A 127 -5.88 2.70 -2.89
N THR A 128 -4.94 3.30 -2.20
CA THR A 128 -3.86 2.58 -1.51
C THR A 128 -3.71 3.03 -0.06
N ASN A 129 -3.51 2.06 0.85
CA ASN A 129 -3.08 2.35 2.22
C ASN A 129 -1.56 2.52 2.23
N PHE A 130 -1.09 3.75 2.45
CA PHE A 130 0.34 4.04 2.49
C PHE A 130 0.64 5.30 3.33
N ASP A 131 1.65 5.20 4.20
CA ASP A 131 1.98 6.24 5.19
C ASP A 131 2.82 7.41 4.62
N HIS A 132 3.34 7.29 3.38
CA HIS A 132 4.22 8.29 2.76
C HIS A 132 3.80 8.63 1.32
N PRO A 133 2.78 9.48 1.13
CA PRO A 133 2.21 9.83 -0.17
C PRO A 133 3.23 10.28 -1.22
N PRO A 134 4.24 11.13 -0.91
CA PRO A 134 5.21 11.56 -1.92
C PRO A 134 5.93 10.38 -2.59
N TYR A 135 6.12 9.30 -1.84
CA TYR A 135 6.76 8.10 -2.37
C TYR A 135 5.86 7.33 -3.34
N VAL A 136 4.56 7.27 -3.07
CA VAL A 136 3.58 6.67 -4.00
C VAL A 136 3.61 7.41 -5.34
N TYR A 137 3.56 8.74 -5.32
CA TYR A 137 3.64 9.54 -6.56
C TYR A 137 4.98 9.35 -7.30
N LYS A 138 6.10 9.23 -6.58
CA LYS A 138 7.41 8.89 -7.14
C LYS A 138 7.35 7.56 -7.91
N ILE A 139 6.76 6.52 -7.32
CA ILE A 139 6.64 5.19 -7.92
C ILE A 139 5.68 5.20 -9.12
N LEU A 140 4.52 5.84 -9.00
CA LEU A 140 3.59 5.97 -10.12
C LEU A 140 4.22 6.72 -11.30
N SER A 141 5.00 7.76 -11.03
CA SER A 141 5.76 8.50 -12.05
C SER A 141 6.84 7.63 -12.70
N LYS A 142 7.62 6.90 -11.89
CA LYS A 142 8.65 5.97 -12.38
C LYS A 142 8.13 4.97 -13.39
N TYR A 143 6.92 4.47 -13.18
CA TYR A 143 6.30 3.47 -14.05
C TYR A 143 5.33 4.06 -15.09
N GLY A 144 5.19 5.37 -15.15
CA GLY A 144 4.31 6.05 -16.11
C GLY A 144 2.81 5.79 -15.88
N LEU A 145 2.43 5.57 -14.62
CA LEU A 145 1.05 5.21 -14.24
C LEU A 145 0.17 6.42 -13.93
N ASN A 146 0.73 7.57 -13.58
CA ASN A 146 -0.02 8.75 -13.13
C ASN A 146 -1.15 9.15 -14.07
N SER A 147 -0.90 9.15 -15.37
CA SER A 147 -1.87 9.57 -16.39
C SER A 147 -2.97 8.55 -16.69
N LEU A 148 -2.87 7.35 -16.15
CA LEU A 148 -3.86 6.30 -16.36
C LEU A 148 -5.01 6.36 -15.35
N PHE A 149 -4.79 6.98 -14.18
CA PHE A 149 -5.79 7.07 -13.14
C PHE A 149 -6.43 8.46 -13.11
N GLN A 150 -7.76 8.50 -13.17
CA GLN A 150 -8.53 9.73 -12.99
C GLN A 150 -8.54 10.16 -11.51
N LYS A 151 -8.43 9.21 -10.60
CA LYS A 151 -8.34 9.42 -9.15
C LYS A 151 -7.21 8.59 -8.56
N ILE A 152 -6.43 9.22 -7.72
CA ILE A 152 -5.40 8.58 -6.90
C ILE A 152 -5.70 9.00 -5.46
N ILE A 153 -6.01 8.03 -4.62
CA ILE A 153 -6.34 8.22 -3.20
C ILE A 153 -5.34 7.43 -2.36
N ILE A 154 -4.65 8.13 -1.48
CA ILE A 154 -3.67 7.58 -0.56
C ILE A 154 -4.17 7.82 0.85
N SER A 155 -4.27 6.78 1.67
CA SER A 155 -4.87 6.83 3.00
C SER A 155 -4.32 7.97 3.89
N ALA A 156 -2.99 8.17 3.87
CA ALA A 156 -2.35 9.21 4.67
C ALA A 156 -2.65 10.66 4.22
N GLU A 157 -3.17 10.87 3.01
CA GLU A 157 -3.61 12.19 2.54
C GLU A 157 -5.04 12.50 2.97
N VAL A 158 -5.90 11.46 2.98
CA VAL A 158 -7.34 11.66 3.21
C VAL A 158 -7.77 11.35 4.65
N GLY A 159 -6.87 10.76 5.46
CA GLY A 159 -7.14 10.43 6.86
C GLY A 159 -8.03 9.20 7.08
N PHE A 160 -8.36 8.47 6.02
CA PHE A 160 -9.12 7.22 6.08
C PHE A 160 -8.36 6.12 5.35
N LYS A 161 -8.42 4.89 5.87
CA LYS A 161 -7.76 3.72 5.27
C LYS A 161 -8.73 2.55 5.10
N LYS A 162 -8.48 1.72 4.10
CA LYS A 162 -9.20 0.45 3.95
C LYS A 162 -9.04 -0.36 5.24
N PRO A 163 -10.10 -1.04 5.73
CA PRO A 163 -11.37 -1.31 5.07
C PRO A 163 -12.48 -0.26 5.29
N ASP A 164 -12.18 0.95 5.81
CA ASP A 164 -13.20 1.98 5.99
C ASP A 164 -13.81 2.39 4.63
N PRO A 165 -15.14 2.29 4.45
CA PRO A 165 -15.79 2.64 3.19
C PRO A 165 -15.70 4.13 2.83
N ILE A 166 -15.37 5.01 3.77
CA ILE A 166 -15.24 6.45 3.52
C ILE A 166 -14.16 6.72 2.47
N ILE A 167 -13.04 5.96 2.47
CA ILE A 167 -11.98 6.14 1.47
C ILE A 167 -12.48 5.91 0.03
N PHE A 168 -13.43 4.99 -0.16
CA PHE A 168 -14.07 4.74 -1.46
C PHE A 168 -15.01 5.89 -1.84
N SER A 169 -15.74 6.45 -0.88
CA SER A 169 -16.61 7.60 -1.12
C SER A 169 -15.80 8.81 -1.59
N ILE A 170 -14.66 9.09 -0.94
CA ILE A 170 -13.71 10.13 -1.36
C ILE A 170 -13.18 9.86 -2.77
N ALA A 171 -12.87 8.60 -3.09
CA ALA A 171 -12.40 8.24 -4.43
C ALA A 171 -13.43 8.47 -5.54
N LEU A 172 -14.71 8.45 -5.20
CA LEU A 172 -15.81 8.70 -6.14
C LEU A 172 -16.15 10.18 -6.30
N GLU A 173 -15.74 11.04 -5.36
CA GLU A 173 -15.99 12.48 -5.42
C GLU A 173 -15.46 13.11 -6.72
N GLY A 174 -16.31 13.88 -7.38
CA GLY A 174 -15.98 14.52 -8.65
C GLY A 174 -15.86 13.55 -9.85
N THR A 175 -16.17 12.27 -9.67
CA THR A 175 -16.43 11.34 -10.76
C THR A 175 -17.94 11.30 -11.06
N SER A 176 -18.33 10.75 -12.21
CA SER A 176 -19.73 10.49 -12.55
C SER A 176 -20.18 9.07 -12.13
N LEU A 177 -19.45 8.43 -11.22
CA LEU A 177 -19.64 7.04 -10.83
C LEU A 177 -20.41 6.90 -9.52
N GLN A 178 -21.24 5.86 -9.43
CA GLN A 178 -21.81 5.35 -8.19
C GLN A 178 -21.00 4.15 -7.71
N SER A 179 -21.02 3.86 -6.42
CA SER A 179 -20.27 2.73 -5.83
C SER A 179 -20.58 1.38 -6.50
N ASN A 180 -21.84 1.14 -6.85
CA ASN A 180 -22.28 -0.09 -7.51
C ASN A 180 -21.97 -0.16 -9.02
N GLU A 181 -21.37 0.89 -9.58
CA GLU A 181 -20.85 0.94 -10.94
C GLU A 181 -19.34 0.69 -11.00
N ILE A 182 -18.68 0.50 -9.85
CA ILE A 182 -17.25 0.23 -9.80
C ILE A 182 -16.94 -1.20 -9.35
N ILE A 183 -15.81 -1.68 -9.84
CA ILE A 183 -15.11 -2.85 -9.33
C ILE A 183 -13.85 -2.35 -8.63
N TYR A 184 -13.55 -2.98 -7.50
CA TYR A 184 -12.30 -2.75 -6.80
C TYR A 184 -11.44 -4.02 -6.82
N ILE A 185 -10.18 -3.86 -7.20
CA ILE A 185 -9.23 -4.94 -7.37
C ILE A 185 -8.12 -4.77 -6.33
N GLY A 186 -7.96 -5.76 -5.46
CA GLY A 186 -6.97 -5.78 -4.40
C GLY A 186 -6.54 -7.19 -4.05
N ASP A 187 -5.55 -7.35 -3.19
CA ASP A 187 -4.99 -8.65 -2.81
C ASP A 187 -5.19 -9.00 -1.32
N THR A 188 -5.80 -8.09 -0.53
CA THR A 188 -5.97 -8.24 0.90
C THR A 188 -7.43 -8.42 1.34
N GLU A 189 -7.61 -8.90 2.58
CA GLU A 189 -8.93 -8.94 3.22
C GLU A 189 -9.52 -7.54 3.39
N GLU A 190 -8.68 -6.53 3.69
CA GLU A 190 -9.10 -5.14 3.83
C GLU A 190 -9.67 -4.58 2.52
N ASP A 191 -9.10 -4.95 1.39
CA ASP A 191 -9.57 -4.58 0.06
C ASP A 191 -10.98 -5.10 -0.19
N VAL A 192 -11.17 -6.41 0.08
CA VAL A 192 -12.45 -7.07 -0.12
C VAL A 192 -13.52 -6.49 0.81
N ARG A 193 -13.21 -6.36 2.11
CA ARG A 193 -14.14 -5.82 3.11
C ARG A 193 -14.49 -4.36 2.83
N GLY A 194 -13.50 -3.55 2.52
CA GLY A 194 -13.70 -2.12 2.21
C GLY A 194 -14.56 -1.91 0.98
N ALA A 195 -14.29 -2.63 -0.10
CA ALA A 195 -15.09 -2.58 -1.31
C ALA A 195 -16.55 -2.99 -1.06
N MET A 196 -16.76 -4.10 -0.33
CA MET A 196 -18.11 -4.57 0.02
C MET A 196 -18.84 -3.55 0.91
N ALA A 197 -18.18 -3.02 1.93
CA ALA A 197 -18.77 -2.01 2.82
C ALA A 197 -19.15 -0.72 2.06
N ALA A 198 -18.39 -0.38 1.01
CA ALA A 198 -18.68 0.73 0.12
C ALA A 198 -19.73 0.41 -0.95
N ASN A 199 -20.30 -0.80 -0.98
CA ASN A 199 -21.20 -1.28 -2.03
C ASN A 199 -20.56 -1.34 -3.43
N ALA A 200 -19.22 -1.48 -3.50
CA ALA A 200 -18.47 -1.77 -4.70
C ALA A 200 -18.28 -3.29 -4.85
N LYS A 201 -18.04 -3.76 -6.07
CA LYS A 201 -17.81 -5.19 -6.32
C LYS A 201 -16.32 -5.52 -6.18
N PRO A 202 -15.90 -6.35 -5.20
CA PRO A 202 -14.50 -6.74 -5.08
C PRO A 202 -14.11 -7.82 -6.11
N ILE A 203 -12.86 -7.75 -6.57
CA ILE A 203 -12.12 -8.85 -7.19
C ILE A 203 -10.82 -9.02 -6.41
N LEU A 204 -10.58 -10.23 -5.93
CA LEU A 204 -9.34 -10.56 -5.21
C LEU A 204 -8.28 -11.06 -6.21
N VAL A 205 -7.09 -10.47 -6.13
CA VAL A 205 -5.90 -10.98 -6.83
C VAL A 205 -5.17 -11.93 -5.90
N GLN A 206 -5.11 -13.21 -6.26
CA GLN A 206 -4.48 -14.24 -5.44
C GLN A 206 -3.38 -14.94 -6.26
N ARG A 207 -2.18 -14.37 -6.23
CA ARG A 207 -1.03 -14.92 -6.94
C ARG A 207 -0.45 -16.13 -6.20
N GLU A 208 0.10 -17.08 -6.95
CA GLU A 208 0.91 -18.13 -6.33
C GLU A 208 2.14 -17.51 -5.65
N LYS A 209 2.35 -17.85 -4.38
CA LYS A 209 3.54 -17.40 -3.64
C LYS A 209 4.78 -18.06 -4.25
N THR A 210 5.72 -17.25 -4.73
CA THR A 210 6.97 -17.72 -5.34
C THR A 210 8.11 -17.88 -4.32
N TRP A 211 7.86 -17.59 -3.05
CA TRP A 211 8.85 -17.63 -1.96
C TRP A 211 8.28 -18.34 -0.74
N THR A 212 9.16 -19.06 -0.04
CA THR A 212 8.84 -19.82 1.17
C THR A 212 8.76 -18.87 2.36
N ASP A 213 7.55 -18.74 2.90
CA ASP A 213 7.26 -17.92 4.06
C ASP A 213 7.66 -18.69 5.34
N ASN A 214 8.83 -18.39 5.87
CA ASN A 214 9.29 -18.90 7.17
C ASN A 214 9.58 -17.77 8.18
N SER A 215 9.18 -16.54 7.90
CA SER A 215 9.45 -15.43 8.79
C SER A 215 8.14 -14.88 9.36
N ALA A 216 8.05 -14.88 10.67
CA ALA A 216 7.15 -14.06 11.45
C ALA A 216 7.52 -12.57 11.31
N LEU A 217 7.67 -12.07 10.08
CA LEU A 217 7.86 -10.66 9.81
C LEU A 217 6.49 -10.02 9.67
N ASP A 218 6.22 -9.17 10.60
CA ASP A 218 5.01 -8.45 10.96
C ASP A 218 4.60 -7.37 9.93
N TYR A 219 4.93 -7.57 8.67
CA TYR A 219 4.41 -6.80 7.56
C TYR A 219 3.42 -7.66 6.83
N THR A 220 2.19 -7.32 7.01
CA THR A 220 0.99 -7.78 6.34
C THR A 220 1.22 -8.44 4.98
N ILE A 221 1.97 -9.52 4.98
CA ILE A 221 1.72 -10.57 4.04
C ILE A 221 0.45 -11.18 4.58
N VAL A 222 -0.64 -10.56 4.19
CA VAL A 222 -1.95 -11.06 4.54
C VAL A 222 -1.93 -12.51 4.16
N ASP A 223 -2.01 -13.35 5.18
CA ASP A 223 -2.16 -14.77 4.97
C ASP A 223 -3.48 -14.96 4.20
N THR A 224 -3.35 -15.02 2.86
CA THR A 224 -4.49 -15.26 1.96
C THR A 224 -5.19 -16.58 2.26
N LYS A 225 -4.63 -17.39 3.16
CA LYS A 225 -5.20 -18.60 3.75
C LYS A 225 -5.87 -18.34 5.11
N SER A 226 -6.03 -17.06 5.53
CA SER A 226 -6.78 -16.80 6.74
C SER A 226 -8.17 -17.43 6.57
N SER A 227 -8.61 -18.15 7.58
CA SER A 227 -9.95 -18.75 7.60
C SER A 227 -11.04 -17.68 7.40
N SER A 228 -10.75 -16.44 7.80
CA SER A 228 -11.60 -15.27 7.62
C SER A 228 -11.79 -14.90 6.14
N LEU A 229 -10.71 -14.69 5.40
CA LEU A 229 -10.78 -14.31 3.99
C LEU A 229 -11.42 -15.42 3.13
N SER A 230 -11.06 -16.70 3.38
CA SER A 230 -11.67 -17.84 2.70
C SER A 230 -13.18 -17.90 2.90
N ASN A 231 -13.65 -17.64 4.13
CA ASN A 231 -15.08 -17.58 4.43
C ASN A 231 -15.78 -16.41 3.72
N ILE A 232 -15.16 -15.23 3.69
CA ILE A 232 -15.69 -14.06 3.00
C ILE A 232 -15.83 -14.33 1.50
N ILE A 233 -14.81 -14.92 0.87
CA ILE A 233 -14.83 -15.27 -0.55
C ILE A 233 -16.00 -16.22 -0.86
N MET A 234 -16.14 -17.30 -0.08
CA MET A 234 -17.20 -18.30 -0.29
C MET A 234 -18.60 -17.73 -0.05
N GLN A 235 -18.80 -17.03 1.07
CA GLN A 235 -20.13 -16.50 1.45
C GLN A 235 -20.62 -15.42 0.49
N ASN A 236 -19.72 -14.57 -0.02
CA ASN A 236 -20.09 -13.43 -0.86
C ASN A 236 -19.81 -13.65 -2.34
N LYS A 237 -19.37 -14.86 -2.73
CA LYS A 237 -19.04 -15.22 -4.13
C LYS A 237 -18.07 -14.19 -4.77
N VAL A 238 -17.04 -13.79 -4.02
CA VAL A 238 -16.01 -12.87 -4.51
C VAL A 238 -15.26 -13.52 -5.66
N SER A 239 -15.14 -12.82 -6.77
CA SER A 239 -14.33 -13.30 -7.89
C SER A 239 -12.86 -13.27 -7.53
N VAL A 240 -12.13 -14.34 -7.83
CA VAL A 240 -10.69 -14.46 -7.60
C VAL A 240 -10.00 -14.59 -8.94
N ILE A 241 -8.93 -13.83 -9.14
CA ILE A 241 -8.06 -13.92 -10.31
C ILE A 241 -6.62 -14.20 -9.85
N THR A 242 -5.84 -14.84 -10.69
CA THR A 242 -4.41 -15.12 -10.43
C THR A 242 -3.48 -14.21 -11.22
N LYS A 243 -4.02 -13.60 -12.31
CA LYS A 243 -3.30 -12.71 -13.22
C LYS A 243 -4.14 -11.51 -13.57
N LEU A 244 -3.50 -10.35 -13.72
CA LEU A 244 -4.20 -9.13 -14.10
C LEU A 244 -4.80 -9.20 -15.51
N SER A 245 -4.20 -9.97 -16.42
CA SER A 245 -4.71 -10.14 -17.79
C SER A 245 -6.11 -10.77 -17.86
N GLU A 246 -6.54 -11.50 -16.83
CA GLU A 246 -7.90 -12.04 -16.75
C GLU A 246 -8.97 -10.93 -16.75
N LEU A 247 -8.62 -9.73 -16.26
CA LEU A 247 -9.53 -8.58 -16.26
C LEU A 247 -9.95 -8.15 -17.68
N ILE A 248 -9.07 -8.32 -18.68
CA ILE A 248 -9.38 -7.92 -20.08
C ILE A 248 -10.55 -8.73 -20.63
N ALA A 249 -10.66 -9.99 -20.24
CA ALA A 249 -11.77 -10.85 -20.70
C ALA A 249 -13.08 -10.59 -19.93
N MET A 250 -13.02 -9.86 -18.81
CA MET A 250 -14.18 -9.55 -17.97
C MET A 250 -14.87 -8.24 -18.38
N PHE A 251 -14.15 -7.33 -19.06
CA PHE A 251 -14.59 -5.95 -19.31
C PHE A 251 -14.28 -5.45 -20.71
#